data_1792729ba8cd4e2f708b6971f77d9df8
#
_entry.id   1792729ba8cd4e2f708b6971f77d9df8
#
_cell.length_a   1.000
_cell.length_b   1.000
_cell.length_c   1.000
_cell.angle_alpha   90.00
_cell.angle_beta   90.00
_cell.angle_gamma   90.00
#
_symmetry.space_group_name_H-M   'P 1'
#
loop_
_entity.id
_entity.type
_entity.pdbx_description
1 polymer ?
#
loop_
_entity_poly.entity_id
_entity_poly.type
_entity_poly.pdbx_seq_one_letter_code
_entity_poly.pdbx_strand_id
1 'polypeptide(L)'
;MKTGAEYAAQAKSSVYNKLKYSQVDCQAFCELVLSDIGVKQPDGRAYNWKGSNDMARHAVSWIGTLDECRKQFGCIPLGSWAFIWENKTGNEKTRGYSDGLGNYSHIGIYVGGDIVRDSTRWKNSSGEYVRDGVANRALSAFNRIGLCKYLDFGKESSYNDSAGVVKIISEIRDRLNELERMVIHES
;
A
#
# COMPACT_ATOMS: atom_id res chain seq x y z
N MET A 1 7.23 15.45 5.97
CA MET A 1 7.37 14.08 5.40
C MET A 1 6.16 13.83 4.52
N LYS A 2 6.27 13.11 3.42
CA LYS A 2 5.11 12.70 2.61
C LYS A 2 4.31 11.63 3.34
N THR A 3 2.98 11.64 3.14
CA THR A 3 2.08 10.72 3.83
C THR A 3 1.86 9.42 3.06
N GLY A 4 1.47 8.35 3.77
CA GLY A 4 1.02 7.10 3.12
C GLY A 4 -0.18 7.34 2.20
N ALA A 5 -1.09 8.25 2.56
CA ALA A 5 -2.25 8.61 1.73
C ALA A 5 -1.83 9.28 0.40
N GLU A 6 -0.86 10.21 0.40
CA GLU A 6 -0.30 10.80 -0.83
C GLU A 6 0.34 9.73 -1.71
N TYR A 7 1.07 8.79 -1.09
CA TYR A 7 1.69 7.67 -1.80
C TYR A 7 0.65 6.75 -2.45
N ALA A 8 -0.40 6.38 -1.71
CA ALA A 8 -1.51 5.59 -2.24
C ALA A 8 -2.26 6.32 -3.37
N ALA A 9 -2.49 7.62 -3.23
CA ALA A 9 -3.13 8.43 -4.26
C ALA A 9 -2.29 8.47 -5.54
N GLN A 10 -0.98 8.68 -5.44
CA GLN A 10 -0.06 8.64 -6.59
C GLN A 10 -0.06 7.25 -7.23
N ALA A 11 0.00 6.17 -6.44
CA ALA A 11 -0.03 4.80 -6.96
C ALA A 11 -1.27 4.50 -7.82
N LYS A 12 -2.40 5.17 -7.59
CA LYS A 12 -3.64 5.04 -8.41
C LYS A 12 -3.56 5.74 -9.75
N SER A 13 -2.55 6.55 -10.01
CA SER A 13 -2.44 7.28 -11.27
C SER A 13 -2.43 6.34 -12.49
N SER A 14 -3.19 6.72 -13.51
CA SER A 14 -3.29 5.96 -14.76
C SER A 14 -1.99 5.94 -15.59
N VAL A 15 -1.05 6.82 -15.28
CA VAL A 15 0.25 6.88 -15.97
C VAL A 15 1.02 5.56 -15.87
N TYR A 16 0.82 4.82 -14.77
CA TYR A 16 1.47 3.53 -14.54
C TYR A 16 0.82 2.35 -15.28
N ASN A 17 -0.41 2.49 -15.79
CA ASN A 17 -1.14 1.39 -16.44
C ASN A 17 -0.47 0.89 -17.72
N LYS A 18 0.41 1.69 -18.32
CA LYS A 18 1.12 1.36 -19.55
C LYS A 18 2.47 0.66 -19.29
N LEU A 19 2.92 0.62 -18.05
CA LEU A 19 4.21 0.05 -17.70
C LEU A 19 4.15 -1.48 -17.71
N LYS A 20 5.06 -2.09 -18.46
CA LYS A 20 5.25 -3.54 -18.50
C LYS A 20 6.09 -4.00 -17.31
N TYR A 21 5.91 -5.26 -16.90
CA TYR A 21 6.73 -5.85 -15.83
C TYR A 21 8.24 -5.85 -16.12
N SER A 22 8.61 -5.96 -17.40
CA SER A 22 10.01 -5.87 -17.83
C SER A 22 10.63 -4.47 -17.70
N GLN A 23 9.80 -3.43 -17.59
CA GLN A 23 10.23 -2.04 -17.38
C GLN A 23 10.24 -1.68 -15.91
N VAL A 24 9.24 -2.17 -15.17
CA VAL A 24 9.07 -1.91 -13.75
C VAL A 24 8.51 -3.17 -13.08
N ASP A 25 9.32 -3.87 -12.33
CA ASP A 25 8.88 -5.01 -11.52
C ASP A 25 8.15 -4.56 -10.24
N CYS A 26 7.80 -5.49 -9.36
CA CYS A 26 7.03 -5.19 -8.16
C CYS A 26 7.74 -4.22 -7.19
N GLN A 27 9.06 -4.37 -7.05
CA GLN A 27 9.88 -3.48 -6.24
C GLN A 27 10.03 -2.12 -6.91
N ALA A 28 10.46 -2.12 -8.19
CA ALA A 28 10.70 -0.90 -8.95
C ALA A 28 9.43 -0.02 -9.06
N PHE A 29 8.25 -0.63 -9.08
CA PHE A 29 7.00 0.12 -9.02
C PHE A 29 6.84 0.88 -7.71
N CYS A 30 7.10 0.25 -6.57
CA CYS A 30 7.03 0.91 -5.27
C CYS A 30 8.06 2.05 -5.17
N GLU A 31 9.26 1.85 -5.67
CA GLU A 31 10.32 2.86 -5.70
C GLU A 31 10.00 4.04 -6.63
N LEU A 32 9.45 3.76 -7.80
CA LEU A 32 9.03 4.77 -8.78
C LEU A 32 7.98 5.70 -8.16
N VAL A 33 6.94 5.13 -7.53
CA VAL A 33 5.89 5.93 -6.90
C VAL A 33 6.44 6.77 -5.74
N LEU A 34 7.38 6.25 -4.93
CA LEU A 34 8.07 7.05 -3.90
C LEU A 34 8.82 8.23 -4.52
N SER A 35 9.57 7.97 -5.60
CA SER A 35 10.31 9.02 -6.30
C SER A 35 9.39 10.09 -6.87
N ASP A 36 8.26 9.70 -7.46
CA ASP A 36 7.29 10.60 -8.09
C ASP A 36 6.62 11.53 -7.07
N ILE A 37 6.45 11.11 -5.82
CA ILE A 37 5.99 12.00 -4.73
C ILE A 37 7.13 12.76 -4.06
N GLY A 38 8.37 12.63 -4.55
CA GLY A 38 9.53 13.35 -4.03
C GLY A 38 10.18 12.73 -2.80
N VAL A 39 9.87 11.47 -2.46
CA VAL A 39 10.55 10.72 -1.38
C VAL A 39 11.81 10.08 -1.94
N LYS A 40 12.95 10.62 -1.52
CA LYS A 40 14.28 10.26 -2.04
C LYS A 40 15.27 10.04 -0.90
N GLN A 41 16.41 9.46 -1.21
CA GLN A 41 17.55 9.34 -0.31
C GLN A 41 18.08 10.74 0.07
N PRO A 42 18.82 10.88 1.18
CA PRO A 42 19.38 12.17 1.61
C PRO A 42 20.29 12.85 0.56
N ASP A 43 20.86 12.07 -0.35
CA ASP A 43 21.69 12.56 -1.45
C ASP A 43 20.88 12.95 -2.71
N GLY A 44 19.55 12.92 -2.63
CA GLY A 44 18.63 13.26 -3.71
C GLY A 44 18.35 12.15 -4.71
N ARG A 45 19.02 11.00 -4.61
CA ARG A 45 18.77 9.85 -5.50
C ARG A 45 17.48 9.12 -5.12
N ALA A 46 16.85 8.47 -6.10
CA ALA A 46 15.76 7.54 -5.86
C ALA A 46 16.26 6.36 -5.00
N TYR A 47 15.37 5.79 -4.19
CA TYR A 47 15.64 4.52 -3.52
C TYR A 47 15.80 3.42 -4.58
N ASN A 48 16.69 2.46 -4.31
CA ASN A 48 16.94 1.31 -5.16
C ASN A 48 17.36 0.13 -4.26
N TRP A 49 16.36 -0.60 -3.75
CA TRP A 49 16.58 -1.76 -2.89
C TRP A 49 16.91 -3.01 -3.72
N LYS A 50 17.40 -4.04 -3.06
CA LYS A 50 17.79 -5.31 -3.70
C LYS A 50 16.65 -6.33 -3.71
N GLY A 51 15.42 -5.89 -3.95
CA GLY A 51 14.23 -6.74 -3.98
C GLY A 51 13.28 -6.50 -2.83
N SER A 52 12.09 -7.09 -2.91
CA SER A 52 11.05 -7.00 -1.89
C SER A 52 11.51 -7.54 -0.52
N ASN A 53 12.41 -8.51 -0.50
CA ASN A 53 13.06 -9.00 0.71
C ASN A 53 13.90 -7.92 1.41
N ASP A 54 14.66 -7.15 0.66
CA ASP A 54 15.46 -6.05 1.20
C ASP A 54 14.57 -4.92 1.74
N MET A 55 13.51 -4.60 1.01
CA MET A 55 12.51 -3.62 1.46
C MET A 55 11.84 -4.05 2.77
N ALA A 56 11.42 -5.32 2.88
CA ALA A 56 10.77 -5.85 4.08
C ALA A 56 11.68 -5.84 5.32
N ARG A 57 13.00 -5.93 5.14
CA ARG A 57 13.97 -5.97 6.25
C ARG A 57 14.52 -4.61 6.63
N HIS A 58 14.70 -3.72 5.65
CA HIS A 58 15.49 -2.51 5.87
C HIS A 58 14.73 -1.20 5.63
N ALA A 59 13.54 -1.26 5.02
CA ALA A 59 12.80 -0.06 4.63
C ALA A 59 11.45 0.12 5.34
N VAL A 60 11.10 -0.78 6.27
CA VAL A 60 9.87 -0.68 7.06
C VAL A 60 10.16 -0.23 8.50
N SER A 61 9.22 0.51 9.10
CA SER A 61 9.19 0.82 10.53
C SER A 61 8.38 -0.19 11.33
N TRP A 62 7.48 -0.91 10.64
CA TRP A 62 6.66 -1.99 11.18
C TRP A 62 6.33 -2.99 10.07
N ILE A 63 6.24 -4.28 10.41
CA ILE A 63 5.78 -5.33 9.52
C ILE A 63 5.07 -6.43 10.31
N GLY A 64 3.94 -6.92 9.80
CA GLY A 64 3.15 -7.97 10.44
C GLY A 64 2.10 -8.56 9.49
N THR A 65 1.25 -9.44 10.00
CA THR A 65 0.07 -9.96 9.29
C THR A 65 -0.98 -8.87 9.10
N LEU A 66 -1.96 -9.12 8.23
CA LEU A 66 -3.10 -8.20 8.04
C LEU A 66 -3.87 -8.00 9.35
N ASP A 67 -4.05 -9.07 10.14
CA ASP A 67 -4.79 -9.01 11.41
C ASP A 67 -4.00 -8.27 12.49
N GLU A 68 -2.68 -8.49 12.58
CA GLU A 68 -1.81 -7.71 13.45
C GLU A 68 -1.83 -6.23 13.09
N CYS A 69 -1.82 -5.90 11.79
CA CYS A 69 -1.92 -4.52 11.31
C CYS A 69 -3.25 -3.88 11.75
N ARG A 70 -4.38 -4.56 11.51
CA ARG A 70 -5.69 -4.06 11.95
C ARG A 70 -5.78 -3.91 13.46
N LYS A 71 -5.22 -4.86 14.22
CA LYS A 71 -5.18 -4.78 15.68
C LYS A 71 -4.32 -3.61 16.17
N GLN A 72 -3.17 -3.37 15.54
CA GLN A 72 -2.22 -2.33 15.93
C GLN A 72 -2.70 -0.92 15.57
N PHE A 73 -3.30 -0.75 14.38
CA PHE A 73 -3.61 0.55 13.78
C PHE A 73 -5.12 0.80 13.58
N GLY A 74 -5.99 -0.14 13.97
CA GLY A 74 -7.44 -0.07 13.74
C GLY A 74 -7.86 -0.38 12.30
N CYS A 75 -6.97 -0.21 11.34
CA CYS A 75 -7.18 -0.47 9.92
C CYS A 75 -5.85 -0.85 9.25
N ILE A 76 -5.89 -1.08 7.93
CA ILE A 76 -4.68 -1.11 7.12
C ILE A 76 -4.47 0.30 6.58
N PRO A 77 -3.38 1.00 6.96
CA PRO A 77 -3.15 2.38 6.54
C PRO A 77 -2.94 2.48 5.03
N LEU A 78 -3.48 3.53 4.40
CA LEU A 78 -3.26 3.82 2.98
C LEU A 78 -1.77 4.00 2.69
N GLY A 79 -1.29 3.44 1.59
CA GLY A 79 0.11 3.50 1.19
C GLY A 79 1.02 2.48 1.90
N SER A 80 0.47 1.62 2.76
CA SER A 80 1.22 0.49 3.28
C SER A 80 1.70 -0.42 2.15
N TRP A 81 2.84 -1.02 2.32
CA TRP A 81 3.29 -2.09 1.45
C TRP A 81 2.61 -3.40 1.83
N ALA A 82 2.01 -4.05 0.85
CA ALA A 82 1.45 -5.38 0.97
C ALA A 82 2.44 -6.39 0.37
N PHE A 83 2.78 -7.44 1.13
CA PHE A 83 3.74 -8.45 0.70
C PHE A 83 3.09 -9.82 0.59
N ILE A 84 3.60 -10.62 -0.34
CA ILE A 84 3.44 -12.08 -0.33
C ILE A 84 4.65 -12.64 0.42
N TRP A 85 4.38 -13.26 1.57
CA TRP A 85 5.37 -13.89 2.42
C TRP A 85 5.20 -15.41 2.45
N GLU A 86 6.30 -16.12 2.41
CA GLU A 86 6.36 -17.57 2.49
C GLU A 86 7.35 -17.98 3.59
N ASN A 87 6.95 -18.97 4.40
CA ASN A 87 7.84 -19.56 5.39
C ASN A 87 8.86 -20.50 4.70
N LYS A 88 9.72 -19.91 3.90
CA LYS A 88 10.83 -20.63 3.25
C LYS A 88 12.12 -20.07 3.76
N THR A 89 12.89 -20.90 4.44
CA THR A 89 14.31 -20.61 4.68
C THR A 89 15.01 -20.66 3.32
N GLY A 90 15.70 -19.57 3.00
CA GLY A 90 16.20 -19.33 1.68
C GLY A 90 17.05 -20.42 1.09
N ASN A 91 16.77 -20.67 -0.15
CA ASN A 91 17.79 -21.10 -1.06
C ASN A 91 18.15 -19.89 -1.94
N GLU A 92 19.36 -19.87 -2.44
CA GLU A 92 19.91 -18.81 -3.29
C GLU A 92 19.03 -18.52 -4.52
N LYS A 93 18.28 -19.51 -5.02
CA LYS A 93 17.41 -19.40 -6.20
C LYS A 93 16.19 -18.53 -5.94
N THR A 94 15.70 -18.46 -4.70
CA THR A 94 14.53 -17.66 -4.33
C THR A 94 14.91 -16.33 -3.71
N ARG A 95 16.20 -15.98 -3.63
CA ARG A 95 16.73 -14.85 -2.88
C ARG A 95 16.22 -14.81 -1.43
N GLY A 96 15.89 -15.98 -0.86
CA GLY A 96 15.54 -16.12 0.54
C GLY A 96 16.76 -15.86 1.40
N TYR A 97 16.57 -15.11 2.45
CA TYR A 97 17.61 -14.86 3.43
C TYR A 97 17.64 -16.02 4.43
N SER A 98 18.83 -16.37 4.90
CA SER A 98 19.02 -17.42 5.92
C SER A 98 18.78 -16.92 7.36
N ASP A 99 18.15 -15.77 7.52
CA ASP A 99 17.91 -15.10 8.81
C ASP A 99 16.67 -15.61 9.57
N GLY A 100 15.98 -16.61 9.05
CA GLY A 100 14.76 -17.17 9.65
C GLY A 100 13.50 -16.31 9.48
N LEU A 101 13.59 -15.15 8.82
CA LEU A 101 12.44 -14.24 8.64
C LEU A 101 11.56 -14.61 7.43
N GLY A 102 11.88 -15.70 6.74
CA GLY A 102 11.13 -16.16 5.57
C GLY A 102 11.40 -15.33 4.30
N ASN A 103 10.64 -15.62 3.26
CA ASN A 103 10.78 -15.02 1.94
C ASN A 103 9.63 -14.06 1.63
N TYR A 104 9.92 -12.78 1.43
CA TYR A 104 8.99 -11.78 0.92
C TYR A 104 9.11 -11.74 -0.61
N SER A 105 8.37 -12.62 -1.28
CA SER A 105 8.56 -12.91 -2.71
C SER A 105 7.94 -11.88 -3.64
N HIS A 106 7.06 -11.02 -3.13
CA HIS A 106 6.36 -10.00 -3.91
C HIS A 106 5.93 -8.82 -3.04
N ILE A 107 5.73 -7.65 -3.66
CA ILE A 107 5.32 -6.41 -2.99
C ILE A 107 4.36 -5.61 -3.87
N GLY A 108 3.43 -4.89 -3.24
CA GLY A 108 2.58 -3.88 -3.86
C GLY A 108 2.20 -2.79 -2.87
N ILE A 109 1.44 -1.80 -3.32
CA ILE A 109 1.00 -0.64 -2.55
C ILE A 109 -0.49 -0.77 -2.25
N TYR A 110 -0.87 -0.81 -0.98
CA TYR A 110 -2.28 -0.79 -0.57
C TYR A 110 -2.89 0.59 -0.85
N VAL A 111 -3.95 0.62 -1.64
CA VAL A 111 -4.59 1.86 -2.12
C VAL A 111 -6.01 2.06 -1.58
N GLY A 112 -6.43 1.23 -0.61
CA GLY A 112 -7.76 1.26 -0.01
C GLY A 112 -8.77 0.35 -0.72
N GLY A 113 -9.93 0.12 -0.09
CA GLY A 113 -11.01 -0.70 -0.66
C GLY A 113 -10.60 -2.15 -0.92
N ASP A 114 -9.75 -2.72 -0.07
CA ASP A 114 -9.16 -4.07 -0.23
C ASP A 114 -8.41 -4.27 -1.56
N ILE A 115 -7.84 -3.18 -2.09
CA ILE A 115 -7.09 -3.18 -3.35
C ILE A 115 -5.61 -2.86 -3.07
N VAL A 116 -4.74 -3.64 -3.69
CA VAL A 116 -3.30 -3.41 -3.81
C VAL A 116 -2.97 -3.13 -5.26
N ARG A 117 -2.21 -2.08 -5.52
CA ARG A 117 -1.59 -1.87 -6.83
C ARG A 117 -0.21 -2.49 -6.83
N ASP A 118 0.04 -3.38 -7.75
CA ASP A 118 1.32 -4.05 -7.90
C ASP A 118 1.71 -4.21 -9.36
N SER A 119 3.00 -4.35 -9.63
CA SER A 119 3.50 -4.78 -10.93
C SER A 119 3.80 -6.27 -10.87
N THR A 120 3.18 -7.04 -11.75
CA THR A 120 3.34 -8.49 -11.77
C THR A 120 3.16 -9.04 -13.18
N ARG A 121 3.62 -10.26 -13.40
CA ARG A 121 3.51 -10.96 -14.66
C ARG A 121 3.22 -12.44 -14.47
N TRP A 122 2.15 -12.92 -15.10
CA TRP A 122 1.88 -14.36 -15.19
C TRP A 122 1.26 -14.72 -16.53
N LYS A 123 1.39 -15.99 -16.87
CA LYS A 123 0.88 -16.58 -18.08
C LYS A 123 -0.26 -17.55 -17.75
N ASN A 124 -1.19 -17.70 -18.70
CA ASN A 124 -2.18 -18.79 -18.67
C ASN A 124 -1.53 -20.13 -19.10
N SER A 125 -2.32 -21.20 -19.13
CA SER A 125 -1.88 -22.52 -19.57
C SER A 125 -1.43 -22.57 -21.04
N SER A 126 -1.90 -21.64 -21.86
CA SER A 126 -1.52 -21.50 -23.27
C SER A 126 -0.20 -20.71 -23.46
N GLY A 127 0.43 -20.25 -22.36
CA GLY A 127 1.67 -19.48 -22.43
C GLY A 127 1.51 -18.00 -22.74
N GLU A 128 0.27 -17.49 -22.84
CA GLU A 128 -0.02 -16.07 -23.08
C GLU A 128 0.01 -15.29 -21.78
N TYR A 129 0.48 -14.06 -21.82
CA TYR A 129 0.42 -13.17 -20.65
C TYR A 129 -1.02 -12.74 -20.37
N VAL A 130 -1.56 -13.22 -19.27
CA VAL A 130 -2.84 -12.76 -18.73
C VAL A 130 -2.66 -11.43 -17.98
N ARG A 131 -1.46 -11.23 -17.46
CA ARG A 131 -1.05 -9.98 -16.82
C ARG A 131 0.43 -9.72 -17.10
N ASP A 132 0.76 -8.46 -17.40
CA ASP A 132 2.13 -8.02 -17.62
C ASP A 132 2.25 -6.54 -17.29
N GLY A 133 2.57 -6.22 -16.03
CA GLY A 133 2.78 -4.86 -15.55
C GLY A 133 1.87 -4.45 -14.38
N VAL A 134 1.63 -3.13 -14.29
CA VAL A 134 0.93 -2.51 -13.15
C VAL A 134 -0.59 -2.66 -13.29
N ALA A 135 -1.23 -3.23 -12.26
CA ALA A 135 -2.67 -3.35 -12.19
C ALA A 135 -3.17 -3.50 -10.73
N ASN A 136 -4.48 -3.48 -10.54
CA ASN A 136 -5.12 -3.74 -9.26
C ASN A 136 -5.16 -5.24 -8.96
N ARG A 137 -5.01 -5.56 -7.68
CA ARG A 137 -5.11 -6.92 -7.16
C ARG A 137 -5.82 -6.91 -5.81
N ALA A 138 -6.57 -7.96 -5.49
CA ALA A 138 -7.23 -8.06 -4.19
C ALA A 138 -6.20 -8.16 -3.06
N LEU A 139 -6.44 -7.46 -1.96
CA LEU A 139 -5.60 -7.51 -0.75
C LEU A 139 -5.46 -8.92 -0.20
N SER A 140 -6.49 -9.77 -0.36
CA SER A 140 -6.48 -11.18 0.07
C SER A 140 -5.41 -12.05 -0.61
N ALA A 141 -4.79 -11.56 -1.69
CA ALA A 141 -3.65 -12.22 -2.31
C ALA A 141 -2.31 -11.96 -1.57
N PHE A 142 -2.33 -11.11 -0.55
CA PHE A 142 -1.17 -10.73 0.25
C PHE A 142 -1.38 -11.17 1.70
N ASN A 143 -0.32 -11.42 2.44
CA ASN A 143 -0.42 -11.94 3.80
C ASN A 143 0.47 -11.21 4.82
N ARG A 144 1.16 -10.16 4.40
CA ARG A 144 1.92 -9.25 5.29
C ARG A 144 1.69 -7.80 4.86
N ILE A 145 1.72 -6.93 5.85
CA ILE A 145 1.68 -5.47 5.68
C ILE A 145 2.93 -4.89 6.30
N GLY A 146 3.57 -3.96 5.61
CA GLY A 146 4.70 -3.18 6.12
C GLY A 146 4.48 -1.68 5.96
N LEU A 147 4.90 -0.91 6.95
CA LEU A 147 4.85 0.56 6.89
C LEU A 147 6.21 1.08 6.46
N CYS A 148 6.28 1.75 5.31
CA CYS A 148 7.51 2.36 4.81
C CYS A 148 8.01 3.42 5.79
N LYS A 149 9.23 3.28 6.32
CA LYS A 149 9.79 4.20 7.32
C LYS A 149 10.07 5.61 6.81
N TYR A 150 9.95 5.84 5.52
CA TYR A 150 10.16 7.14 4.87
C TYR A 150 8.86 7.90 4.57
N LEU A 151 7.72 7.32 4.98
CA LEU A 151 6.41 7.92 4.88
C LEU A 151 5.85 8.18 6.28
N ASP A 152 5.04 9.23 6.38
CA ASP A 152 4.23 9.48 7.55
C ASP A 152 2.88 8.77 7.40
N PHE A 153 2.59 7.86 8.31
CA PHE A 153 1.29 7.19 8.37
C PHE A 153 0.36 7.85 9.39
N GLY A 154 0.83 8.94 10.02
CA GLY A 154 0.09 9.64 11.06
C GLY A 154 -0.19 8.76 12.29
N LYS A 155 -0.84 9.33 13.26
CA LYS A 155 -1.57 8.56 14.28
C LYS A 155 -2.98 8.28 13.74
N GLU A 156 -3.10 7.69 12.54
CA GLU A 156 -4.40 7.30 11.97
C GLU A 156 -5.07 6.14 12.74
N SER A 157 -4.70 5.98 14.00
CA SER A 157 -5.30 5.01 14.91
C SER A 157 -6.69 5.39 15.43
N SER A 158 -7.33 6.44 14.92
CA SER A 158 -8.59 6.92 15.50
C SER A 158 -9.80 6.94 14.57
N TYR A 159 -9.72 6.44 13.33
CA TYR A 159 -10.91 6.31 12.50
C TYR A 159 -11.88 5.17 12.93
N ASN A 160 -11.46 4.34 13.88
CA ASN A 160 -12.34 3.39 14.57
C ASN A 160 -12.64 3.77 16.01
N ASP A 161 -12.34 4.99 16.42
CA ASP A 161 -12.99 5.51 17.61
C ASP A 161 -14.46 5.77 17.22
N SER A 162 -15.34 4.91 17.73
CA SER A 162 -16.80 5.07 17.57
C SER A 162 -17.26 6.49 17.92
N ALA A 163 -16.55 7.19 18.80
CA ALA A 163 -16.75 8.59 19.12
C ALA A 163 -16.43 9.53 17.95
N GLY A 164 -15.36 9.29 17.18
CA GLY A 164 -15.03 10.09 15.99
C GLY A 164 -16.03 9.91 14.87
N VAL A 165 -16.46 8.67 14.60
CA VAL A 165 -17.50 8.37 13.60
C VAL A 165 -18.84 8.97 14.05
N VAL A 166 -19.22 8.83 15.31
CA VAL A 166 -20.44 9.43 15.88
C VAL A 166 -20.40 10.95 15.76
N LYS A 167 -19.25 11.59 16.02
CA LYS A 167 -19.08 13.04 15.87
C LYS A 167 -19.28 13.51 14.41
N ILE A 168 -18.67 12.83 13.44
CA ILE A 168 -18.84 13.15 12.01
C ILE A 168 -20.29 12.95 11.57
N ILE A 169 -20.95 11.87 12.00
CA ILE A 169 -22.37 11.62 11.71
C ILE A 169 -23.25 12.72 12.31
N SER A 170 -22.94 13.19 13.54
CA SER A 170 -23.64 14.30 14.17
C SER A 170 -23.47 15.59 13.37
N GLU A 171 -22.25 15.95 13.00
CA GLU A 171 -21.95 17.14 12.21
C GLU A 171 -22.65 17.14 10.83
N ILE A 172 -22.69 15.98 10.15
CA ILE A 172 -23.42 15.83 8.88
C ILE A 172 -24.92 16.01 9.11
N ARG A 173 -25.48 15.43 10.17
CA ARG A 173 -26.91 15.57 10.50
C ARG A 173 -27.28 17.01 10.80
N ASP A 174 -26.46 17.73 11.56
CA ASP A 174 -26.69 19.13 11.89
C ASP A 174 -26.67 20.01 10.65
N ARG A 175 -25.75 19.79 9.71
CA ARG A 175 -25.71 20.50 8.42
C ARG A 175 -26.92 20.18 7.53
N LEU A 176 -27.39 18.94 7.50
CA LEU A 176 -28.61 18.57 6.76
C LEU A 176 -29.83 19.29 7.33
N ASN A 177 -29.97 19.30 8.66
CA ASN A 177 -31.06 20.02 9.32
C ASN A 177 -31.01 21.53 9.06
N GLU A 178 -29.84 22.13 8.95
CA GLU A 178 -29.66 23.53 8.60
C GLU A 178 -30.09 23.82 7.15
N LEU A 179 -29.69 22.96 6.21
CA LEU A 179 -30.10 23.06 4.81
C LEU A 179 -31.61 22.88 4.64
N GLU A 180 -32.23 21.94 5.34
CA GLU A 180 -33.70 21.76 5.34
C GLU A 180 -34.45 23.02 5.82
N ARG A 181 -33.96 23.68 6.89
CA ARG A 181 -34.53 24.94 7.38
C ARG A 181 -34.41 26.08 6.36
N MET A 182 -33.27 26.15 5.65
CA MET A 182 -33.09 27.16 4.61
C MET A 182 -34.09 26.99 3.44
N VAL A 183 -34.29 25.73 3.01
CA VAL A 183 -35.23 25.41 1.90
C VAL A 183 -36.69 25.71 2.29
N ILE A 184 -37.09 25.48 3.54
CA ILE A 184 -38.47 25.74 4.02
C ILE A 184 -38.75 27.23 4.16
N HIS A 185 -37.74 28.09 4.35
CA HIS A 185 -37.92 29.53 4.49
C HIS A 185 -37.89 30.30 3.15
N GLU A 186 -37.55 29.65 2.04
CA GLU A 186 -37.57 30.23 0.70
C GLU A 186 -38.82 29.85 -0.13
N SER A 187 -39.72 29.10 0.47
CA SER A 187 -41.01 28.70 -0.14
C SER A 187 -42.21 29.41 0.57
#